data_5024c070da5a213a4ea008bf55a988d4
#
_entry.id   5024c070da5a213a4ea008bf55a988d4
#
_cell.length_a   1.000
_cell.length_b   1.000
_cell.length_c   1.000
_cell.angle_alpha   90.00
_cell.angle_beta   90.00
_cell.angle_gamma   90.00
#
_symmetry.space_group_name_H-M   'P 1'
#
loop_
_entity.id
_entity.type
_entity.pdbx_description
1 polymer ?
#
loop_
_entity_poly.entity_id
_entity_poly.type
_entity_poly.pdbx_seq_one_letter_code
_entity_poly.pdbx_strand_id
1 'polypeptide(L)'
;MTQTQKSRKKLFLAIAVVYAVLMVDSSIVRSLQPEFTPRPDQSTIVLPEFDHQTETGRRVSVSYVDSGGDLPVIVMLHGSPAGSRFMMKMHDALANTGDFRIITPDLPGFEGSTRKIKDYSFASHASYVEALLDSLAIPSAHVIGYSMSGGVVAEMMHFRPDLLKSVVMLSAKGVQEVELMGDFYLNRSIHALQYGFIWSLTELVPHFGFMDSFILGVPYARNFFDSDQRQLRDYLKEYTNPALIIHGDSDPLVPFAAALEHNRLMPQSELIVFEHQGHGIPFERPSMAADSILTWIRSVEEGKATLKANASNERIENANKPFDASELPPLEGMALYLLLAIIAASTLLSEDLAAIGAGLMVARGSLEFEVALAAAFAGIFAGDVLLYLAGRSLGSRIITLPPFSWLIRPEQLERGKNWFHKEGAKVVLISRVLPGSRFPTYVAAGILKAPFGKFIGLFLIGTIIWTPLIVGVSTVVGNQILAFWSVYESYALWVVLGLFAVVYSIFHVGIPLWSHNGRQRLKASWARKIRWEFWPPFVFYPPLLVYIAFLAIKHRSLMAFTAVNPGLRTVDSWVSLNLPF
;
A
#
# COMPACT_ATOMS: atom_id res chain seq x y z
N MET A 1 33.17 -31.79 -2.06
CA MET A 1 32.78 -30.60 -2.86
C MET A 1 33.54 -30.61 -4.16
N THR A 2 32.83 -30.61 -5.29
CA THR A 2 33.46 -30.56 -6.61
C THR A 2 34.13 -29.18 -6.83
N GLN A 3 35.12 -29.11 -7.73
CA GLN A 3 35.84 -27.87 -8.07
C GLN A 3 34.87 -26.77 -8.52
N THR A 4 33.78 -27.13 -9.20
CA THR A 4 32.70 -26.23 -9.62
C THR A 4 31.89 -25.64 -8.43
N GLN A 5 31.68 -26.41 -7.36
CA GLN A 5 31.02 -25.93 -6.15
C GLN A 5 31.88 -24.93 -5.37
N LYS A 6 33.22 -25.16 -5.32
CA LYS A 6 34.18 -24.23 -4.69
C LYS A 6 34.27 -22.91 -5.47
N SER A 7 34.23 -22.96 -6.80
CA SER A 7 34.22 -21.75 -7.65
C SER A 7 32.95 -20.95 -7.49
N ARG A 8 31.77 -21.58 -7.45
CA ARG A 8 30.47 -20.90 -7.21
C ARG A 8 30.39 -20.25 -5.82
N LYS A 9 30.91 -20.90 -4.77
CA LYS A 9 30.98 -20.29 -3.43
C LYS A 9 31.92 -19.07 -3.40
N LYS A 10 33.08 -19.12 -4.06
CA LYS A 10 33.97 -17.96 -4.16
C LYS A 10 33.35 -16.81 -4.92
N LEU A 11 32.64 -17.10 -6.03
CA LEU A 11 31.92 -16.08 -6.80
C LEU A 11 30.79 -15.46 -5.97
N PHE A 12 29.99 -16.28 -5.28
CA PHE A 12 28.91 -15.79 -4.40
C PHE A 12 29.47 -14.90 -3.27
N LEU A 13 30.56 -15.32 -2.63
CA LEU A 13 31.22 -14.53 -1.59
C LEU A 13 31.75 -13.20 -2.15
N ALA A 14 32.36 -13.20 -3.34
CA ALA A 14 32.83 -11.98 -3.98
C ALA A 14 31.67 -11.02 -4.29
N ILE A 15 30.56 -11.52 -4.83
CA ILE A 15 29.34 -10.72 -5.07
C ILE A 15 28.79 -10.15 -3.76
N ALA A 16 28.72 -10.97 -2.71
CA ALA A 16 28.23 -10.52 -1.41
C ALA A 16 29.12 -9.43 -0.79
N VAL A 17 30.45 -9.55 -0.92
CA VAL A 17 31.39 -8.53 -0.46
C VAL A 17 31.24 -7.23 -1.26
N VAL A 18 31.18 -7.31 -2.59
CA VAL A 18 30.96 -6.12 -3.45
C VAL A 18 29.64 -5.44 -3.10
N TYR A 19 28.56 -6.22 -2.94
CA TYR A 19 27.27 -5.68 -2.53
C TYR A 19 27.35 -4.99 -1.16
N ALA A 20 28.00 -5.61 -0.16
CA ALA A 20 28.15 -5.03 1.16
C ALA A 20 28.95 -3.70 1.12
N VAL A 21 30.03 -3.65 0.33
CA VAL A 21 30.80 -2.42 0.13
C VAL A 21 29.94 -1.34 -0.51
N LEU A 22 29.22 -1.65 -1.59
CA LEU A 22 28.32 -0.70 -2.25
C LEU A 22 27.21 -0.19 -1.32
N MET A 23 26.67 -1.05 -0.44
CA MET A 23 25.69 -0.64 0.57
C MET A 23 26.27 0.33 1.60
N VAL A 24 27.47 0.05 2.08
CA VAL A 24 28.18 0.94 3.03
C VAL A 24 28.46 2.29 2.36
N ASP A 25 29.03 2.29 1.16
CA ASP A 25 29.34 3.52 0.41
C ASP A 25 28.07 4.32 0.11
N SER A 26 26.99 3.64 -0.33
CA SER A 26 25.70 4.27 -0.55
C SER A 26 25.15 4.89 0.73
N SER A 27 25.25 4.20 1.87
CA SER A 27 24.79 4.72 3.17
C SER A 27 25.58 5.95 3.60
N ILE A 28 26.90 5.94 3.41
CA ILE A 28 27.78 7.10 3.71
C ILE A 28 27.36 8.30 2.84
N VAL A 29 27.21 8.12 1.53
CA VAL A 29 26.81 9.20 0.61
C VAL A 29 25.45 9.77 1.02
N ARG A 30 24.49 8.90 1.35
CA ARG A 30 23.15 9.33 1.82
C ARG A 30 23.21 10.11 3.14
N SER A 31 24.07 9.71 4.07
CA SER A 31 24.22 10.41 5.36
C SER A 31 24.87 11.79 5.24
N LEU A 32 25.57 12.04 4.13
CA LEU A 32 26.17 13.34 3.83
C LEU A 32 25.20 14.31 3.12
N GLN A 33 24.04 13.81 2.66
CA GLN A 33 23.00 14.65 2.06
C GLN A 33 22.33 15.51 3.13
N PRO A 34 21.98 16.78 2.81
CA PRO A 34 21.26 17.62 3.76
C PRO A 34 19.89 17.04 4.09
N GLU A 35 19.48 17.16 5.35
CA GLU A 35 18.15 16.69 5.80
C GLU A 35 17.00 17.46 5.16
N PHE A 36 17.23 18.68 4.72
CA PHE A 36 16.29 19.53 3.99
C PHE A 36 17.02 20.43 2.99
N THR A 37 16.33 20.85 1.95
CA THR A 37 16.90 21.69 0.89
C THR A 37 15.83 22.68 0.40
N PRO A 38 15.66 23.83 1.08
CA PRO A 38 14.68 24.82 0.68
C PRO A 38 15.05 25.44 -0.67
N ARG A 39 14.03 25.81 -1.43
CA ARG A 39 14.22 26.61 -2.64
C ARG A 39 14.59 28.06 -2.29
N PRO A 40 15.19 28.82 -3.23
CA PRO A 40 15.57 30.22 -2.99
C PRO A 40 14.40 31.17 -2.67
N ASP A 41 13.18 30.79 -3.09
CA ASP A 41 11.94 31.53 -2.86
C ASP A 41 11.24 31.17 -1.54
N GLN A 42 11.81 30.27 -0.77
CA GLN A 42 11.23 29.77 0.48
C GLN A 42 11.89 30.38 1.72
N SER A 43 11.07 30.71 2.69
CA SER A 43 11.46 30.92 4.07
C SER A 43 11.50 29.57 4.81
N THR A 44 12.21 29.51 5.93
CA THR A 44 12.33 28.30 6.74
C THR A 44 12.08 28.61 8.21
N ILE A 45 11.31 27.76 8.88
CA ILE A 45 11.05 27.84 10.31
C ILE A 45 11.35 26.50 10.97
N VAL A 46 11.78 26.52 12.23
CA VAL A 46 12.10 25.30 13.00
C VAL A 46 10.97 25.03 13.99
N LEU A 47 10.29 23.91 13.80
CA LEU A 47 9.13 23.47 14.60
C LEU A 47 9.47 22.22 15.42
N PRO A 48 8.69 21.88 16.46
CA PRO A 48 8.73 20.57 17.08
C PRO A 48 8.41 19.47 16.06
N GLU A 49 9.01 18.28 16.25
CA GLU A 49 8.58 17.09 15.50
C GLU A 49 7.40 16.45 16.21
N PHE A 50 6.41 15.98 15.46
CA PHE A 50 5.20 15.38 15.98
C PHE A 50 5.11 13.88 15.63
N ASP A 51 4.50 13.13 16.57
CA ASP A 51 4.00 11.78 16.39
C ASP A 51 2.50 11.85 16.70
N HIS A 52 1.68 11.85 15.64
CA HIS A 52 0.30 12.34 15.68
C HIS A 52 0.29 13.77 16.23
N GLN A 53 -0.28 13.99 17.40
CA GLN A 53 -0.36 15.32 18.04
C GLN A 53 0.61 15.50 19.21
N THR A 54 1.52 14.54 19.41
CA THR A 54 2.45 14.55 20.53
C THR A 54 3.84 14.97 20.06
N GLU A 55 4.43 15.96 20.69
CA GLU A 55 5.81 16.35 20.43
C GLU A 55 6.79 15.22 20.78
N THR A 56 7.73 14.92 19.87
CA THR A 56 8.74 13.87 20.07
C THR A 56 9.98 14.35 20.82
N GLY A 57 10.11 15.66 21.03
CA GLY A 57 11.31 16.30 21.56
C GLY A 57 12.40 16.60 20.51
N ARG A 58 12.25 16.13 19.27
CA ARG A 58 13.09 16.51 18.13
C ARG A 58 12.55 17.75 17.45
N ARG A 59 13.41 18.45 16.69
CA ARG A 59 13.03 19.62 15.90
C ARG A 59 13.17 19.31 14.41
N VAL A 60 12.29 19.88 13.61
CA VAL A 60 12.30 19.76 12.15
C VAL A 60 12.23 21.15 11.50
N SER A 61 12.82 21.29 10.32
CA SER A 61 12.75 22.48 9.51
C SER A 61 11.59 22.38 8.54
N VAL A 62 10.72 23.38 8.51
CA VAL A 62 9.60 23.52 7.59
C VAL A 62 9.87 24.69 6.67
N SER A 63 9.89 24.43 5.37
CA SER A 63 10.05 25.45 4.32
C SER A 63 8.70 25.88 3.80
N TYR A 64 8.51 27.15 3.51
CA TYR A 64 7.25 27.69 3.01
C TYR A 64 7.48 28.91 2.12
N VAL A 65 6.58 29.11 1.16
CA VAL A 65 6.48 30.35 0.38
C VAL A 65 5.44 31.24 1.04
N ASP A 66 5.74 32.52 1.15
CA ASP A 66 4.89 33.53 1.79
C ASP A 66 4.85 34.78 0.93
N SER A 67 3.68 35.16 0.45
CA SER A 67 3.50 36.39 -0.34
C SER A 67 3.68 37.67 0.48
N GLY A 68 3.70 37.55 1.81
CA GLY A 68 3.84 38.68 2.72
C GLY A 68 2.59 39.57 2.85
N GLY A 69 2.73 40.63 3.62
CA GLY A 69 1.66 41.62 3.86
C GLY A 69 0.87 41.35 5.15
N ASP A 70 0.20 42.44 5.62
CA ASP A 70 -0.71 42.37 6.78
C ASP A 70 -2.16 42.26 6.26
N LEU A 71 -2.50 41.10 5.71
CA LEU A 71 -3.75 40.80 5.02
C LEU A 71 -4.36 39.52 5.61
N PRO A 72 -5.65 39.27 5.39
CA PRO A 72 -6.24 37.97 5.74
C PRO A 72 -5.47 36.82 5.08
N VAL A 73 -5.23 35.74 5.84
CA VAL A 73 -4.31 34.68 5.42
C VAL A 73 -5.06 33.53 4.76
N ILE A 74 -4.52 33.08 3.64
CA ILE A 74 -4.86 31.81 3.01
C ILE A 74 -3.66 30.87 3.13
N VAL A 75 -3.83 29.70 3.77
CA VAL A 75 -2.84 28.62 3.79
C VAL A 75 -3.21 27.59 2.74
N MET A 76 -2.28 27.27 1.86
CA MET A 76 -2.50 26.30 0.79
C MET A 76 -1.62 25.08 0.98
N LEU A 77 -2.22 23.94 1.27
CA LEU A 77 -1.54 22.67 1.55
C LEU A 77 -1.52 21.77 0.30
N HIS A 78 -0.33 21.28 -0.03
CA HIS A 78 -0.10 20.42 -1.19
C HIS A 78 -0.58 18.98 -0.98
N GLY A 79 -0.74 18.24 -2.07
CA GLY A 79 -1.00 16.81 -2.07
C GLY A 79 0.28 15.96 -2.01
N SER A 80 0.12 14.64 -1.82
CA SER A 80 1.19 13.65 -1.89
C SER A 80 1.15 12.97 -3.28
N PRO A 81 2.30 12.69 -3.90
CA PRO A 81 3.70 12.75 -3.42
C PRO A 81 4.42 14.08 -3.65
N ALA A 82 3.72 15.09 -4.14
CA ALA A 82 4.29 16.38 -4.50
C ALA A 82 4.46 17.32 -3.28
N GLY A 83 5.18 18.43 -3.46
CA GLY A 83 5.28 19.51 -2.50
C GLY A 83 4.71 20.83 -3.05
N SER A 84 5.03 21.95 -2.41
CA SER A 84 4.50 23.27 -2.75
C SER A 84 4.82 23.71 -4.18
N ARG A 85 5.93 23.23 -4.77
CA ARG A 85 6.33 23.55 -6.16
C ARG A 85 5.21 23.34 -7.17
N PHE A 86 4.44 22.26 -7.01
CA PHE A 86 3.32 21.95 -7.92
C PHE A 86 2.12 22.88 -7.72
N MET A 87 2.05 23.57 -6.59
CA MET A 87 0.97 24.50 -6.26
C MET A 87 1.30 25.95 -6.63
N MET A 88 2.54 26.26 -7.08
CA MET A 88 3.00 27.66 -7.27
C MET A 88 2.18 28.44 -8.27
N LYS A 89 1.70 27.83 -9.37
CA LYS A 89 0.82 28.54 -10.32
C LYS A 89 -0.48 29.02 -9.67
N MET A 90 -1.03 28.22 -8.76
CA MET A 90 -2.23 28.59 -8.02
C MET A 90 -1.90 29.56 -6.89
N HIS A 91 -0.75 29.42 -6.22
CA HIS A 91 -0.22 30.39 -5.26
C HIS A 91 -0.14 31.79 -5.91
N ASP A 92 0.51 31.88 -7.07
CA ASP A 92 0.66 33.15 -7.79
C ASP A 92 -0.70 33.73 -8.23
N ALA A 93 -1.62 32.87 -8.69
CA ALA A 93 -2.94 33.32 -9.08
C ALA A 93 -3.75 33.88 -7.90
N LEU A 94 -3.63 33.29 -6.72
CA LEU A 94 -4.25 33.80 -5.48
C LEU A 94 -3.56 35.10 -4.99
N ALA A 95 -2.22 35.13 -5.01
CA ALA A 95 -1.44 36.25 -4.49
C ALA A 95 -1.54 37.52 -5.38
N ASN A 96 -1.66 37.34 -6.69
CA ASN A 96 -1.70 38.46 -7.66
C ASN A 96 -2.90 39.40 -7.49
N THR A 97 -3.94 39.02 -6.76
CA THR A 97 -5.06 39.92 -6.46
C THR A 97 -4.70 40.99 -5.43
N GLY A 98 -3.72 40.72 -4.57
CA GLY A 98 -3.31 41.62 -3.51
C GLY A 98 -4.28 41.74 -2.33
N ASP A 99 -5.33 40.91 -2.28
CA ASP A 99 -6.35 40.93 -1.23
C ASP A 99 -6.00 40.05 -0.03
N PHE A 100 -5.13 39.04 -0.23
CA PHE A 100 -4.80 38.02 0.77
C PHE A 100 -3.29 37.76 0.83
N ARG A 101 -2.80 37.41 2.02
CA ARG A 101 -1.48 36.81 2.23
C ARG A 101 -1.55 35.31 2.03
N ILE A 102 -0.77 34.78 1.10
CA ILE A 102 -0.79 33.36 0.74
C ILE A 102 0.44 32.68 1.34
N ILE A 103 0.22 31.63 2.12
CA ILE A 103 1.28 30.80 2.71
C ILE A 103 1.15 29.38 2.17
N THR A 104 2.23 28.88 1.57
CA THR A 104 2.27 27.55 0.95
C THR A 104 3.46 26.78 1.51
N PRO A 105 3.29 25.99 2.59
CA PRO A 105 4.36 25.20 3.16
C PRO A 105 4.65 23.93 2.33
N ASP A 106 5.90 23.47 2.40
CA ASP A 106 6.23 22.06 2.18
C ASP A 106 6.03 21.33 3.50
N LEU A 107 5.08 20.40 3.55
CA LEU A 107 4.87 19.58 4.73
C LEU A 107 6.12 18.75 5.02
N PRO A 108 6.52 18.51 6.28
CA PRO A 108 7.64 17.64 6.62
C PRO A 108 7.53 16.27 5.94
N GLY A 109 8.65 15.78 5.41
CA GLY A 109 8.68 14.61 4.54
C GLY A 109 8.73 14.95 3.05
N PHE A 110 8.37 16.17 2.65
CA PHE A 110 8.24 16.56 1.25
C PHE A 110 9.16 17.75 0.90
N GLU A 111 9.64 17.75 -0.34
CA GLU A 111 10.47 18.80 -0.99
C GLU A 111 11.49 19.50 -0.08
N GLY A 112 11.29 20.80 0.17
CA GLY A 112 12.22 21.68 0.85
C GLY A 112 12.30 21.50 2.37
N SER A 113 11.37 20.79 2.98
CA SER A 113 11.31 20.55 4.43
C SER A 113 12.10 19.32 4.85
N THR A 114 12.30 19.13 6.17
CA THR A 114 12.98 17.95 6.73
C THR A 114 12.35 16.67 6.19
N ARG A 115 13.16 15.83 5.52
CA ARG A 115 12.67 14.66 4.79
C ARG A 115 12.32 13.47 5.69
N LYS A 116 13.10 13.23 6.74
CA LYS A 116 12.94 12.09 7.64
C LYS A 116 12.27 12.53 8.93
N ILE A 117 11.01 12.19 9.07
CA ILE A 117 10.21 12.44 10.27
C ILE A 117 9.69 11.13 10.87
N LYS A 118 9.27 11.19 12.11
CA LYS A 118 8.83 10.00 12.84
C LYS A 118 7.50 9.47 12.31
N ASP A 119 6.53 10.35 12.04
CA ASP A 119 5.19 10.01 11.61
C ASP A 119 4.74 10.91 10.44
N TYR A 120 4.21 10.28 9.39
CA TYR A 120 3.73 10.95 8.16
C TYR A 120 2.20 10.98 8.07
N SER A 121 1.49 10.73 9.17
CA SER A 121 0.03 10.73 9.21
C SER A 121 -0.56 12.12 8.97
N PHE A 122 -1.83 12.15 8.62
CA PHE A 122 -2.59 13.42 8.49
C PHE A 122 -2.60 14.19 9.80
N ALA A 123 -2.73 13.49 10.94
CA ALA A 123 -2.69 14.11 12.26
C ALA A 123 -1.35 14.80 12.56
N SER A 124 -0.22 14.16 12.24
CA SER A 124 1.10 14.80 12.39
C SER A 124 1.24 16.01 11.47
N HIS A 125 0.77 15.90 10.23
CA HIS A 125 0.83 17.03 9.29
C HIS A 125 -0.08 18.18 9.74
N ALA A 126 -1.24 17.91 10.32
CA ALA A 126 -2.10 18.94 10.93
C ALA A 126 -1.34 19.69 12.04
N SER A 127 -0.69 18.94 12.97
CA SER A 127 0.11 19.57 14.05
C SER A 127 1.26 20.45 13.53
N TYR A 128 1.89 20.08 12.40
CA TYR A 128 2.90 20.95 11.78
C TYR A 128 2.29 22.25 11.21
N VAL A 129 1.10 22.18 10.60
CA VAL A 129 0.42 23.37 10.08
C VAL A 129 -0.04 24.28 11.23
N GLU A 130 -0.60 23.69 12.29
CA GLU A 130 -1.00 24.39 13.51
C GLU A 130 0.20 25.12 14.15
N ALA A 131 1.31 24.40 14.36
CA ALA A 131 2.54 24.98 14.90
C ALA A 131 3.16 26.06 14.00
N LEU A 132 3.01 25.93 12.68
CA LEU A 132 3.42 26.96 11.72
C LEU A 132 2.61 28.25 11.92
N LEU A 133 1.26 28.14 11.98
CA LEU A 133 0.37 29.28 12.20
C LEU A 133 0.65 29.96 13.54
N ASP A 134 0.77 29.19 14.61
CA ASP A 134 1.09 29.69 15.95
C ASP A 134 2.46 30.42 15.95
N SER A 135 3.47 29.86 15.28
CA SER A 135 4.82 30.46 15.20
C SER A 135 4.88 31.74 14.35
N LEU A 136 3.98 31.85 13.37
CA LEU A 136 3.82 33.07 12.55
C LEU A 136 2.84 34.08 13.18
N ALA A 137 2.34 33.80 14.38
CA ALA A 137 1.34 34.62 15.09
C ALA A 137 0.07 34.86 14.25
N ILE A 138 -0.39 33.86 13.51
CA ILE A 138 -1.60 33.91 12.69
C ILE A 138 -2.74 33.29 13.51
N PRO A 139 -3.68 34.10 13.99
CA PRO A 139 -4.73 33.63 14.90
C PRO A 139 -5.79 32.76 14.20
N SER A 140 -5.99 32.97 12.90
CA SER A 140 -6.88 32.15 12.07
C SER A 140 -6.63 32.41 10.59
N ALA A 141 -6.94 31.42 9.74
CA ALA A 141 -6.73 31.47 8.29
C ALA A 141 -7.84 30.75 7.52
N HIS A 142 -7.96 31.04 6.23
CA HIS A 142 -8.64 30.16 5.28
C HIS A 142 -7.67 29.07 4.87
N VAL A 143 -8.04 27.79 4.98
CA VAL A 143 -7.13 26.68 4.70
C VAL A 143 -7.63 25.89 3.50
N ILE A 144 -6.77 25.76 2.48
CA ILE A 144 -7.02 24.96 1.28
C ILE A 144 -6.27 23.63 1.41
N GLY A 145 -6.98 22.53 1.44
CA GLY A 145 -6.41 21.18 1.44
C GLY A 145 -6.55 20.53 0.07
N TYR A 146 -5.43 20.32 -0.64
CA TYR A 146 -5.42 19.63 -1.92
C TYR A 146 -5.11 18.14 -1.73
N SER A 147 -5.92 17.26 -2.37
CA SER A 147 -5.67 15.82 -2.41
C SER A 147 -5.50 15.22 -0.99
N MET A 148 -4.34 14.68 -0.68
CA MET A 148 -3.91 14.17 0.63
C MET A 148 -4.22 15.15 1.77
N SER A 149 -3.99 16.44 1.55
CA SER A 149 -4.18 17.45 2.59
C SER A 149 -5.64 17.72 2.94
N GLY A 150 -6.59 17.13 2.23
CA GLY A 150 -7.98 17.06 2.70
C GLY A 150 -8.10 16.35 4.06
N GLY A 151 -7.35 15.25 4.25
CA GLY A 151 -7.25 14.58 5.54
C GLY A 151 -6.58 15.44 6.61
N VAL A 152 -5.53 16.19 6.25
CA VAL A 152 -4.86 17.14 7.16
C VAL A 152 -5.83 18.23 7.63
N VAL A 153 -6.61 18.80 6.71
CA VAL A 153 -7.62 19.82 7.03
C VAL A 153 -8.72 19.24 7.92
N ALA A 154 -9.15 18.00 7.66
CA ALA A 154 -10.16 17.33 8.50
C ALA A 154 -9.65 17.10 9.94
N GLU A 155 -8.38 16.76 10.14
CA GLU A 155 -7.77 16.70 11.47
C GLU A 155 -7.78 18.08 12.16
N MET A 156 -7.40 19.15 11.45
CA MET A 156 -7.46 20.53 11.98
C MET A 156 -8.88 20.95 12.33
N MET A 157 -9.90 20.52 11.56
CA MET A 157 -11.31 20.81 11.87
C MET A 157 -11.72 20.29 13.26
N HIS A 158 -11.13 19.21 13.71
CA HIS A 158 -11.42 18.61 15.01
C HIS A 158 -10.55 19.20 16.12
N PHE A 159 -9.23 19.26 15.91
CA PHE A 159 -8.29 19.60 16.98
C PHE A 159 -8.11 21.11 17.19
N ARG A 160 -8.10 21.89 16.10
CA ARG A 160 -7.90 23.36 16.15
C ARG A 160 -8.87 24.10 15.23
N PRO A 161 -10.20 23.91 15.41
CA PRO A 161 -11.22 24.62 14.63
C PRO A 161 -11.14 26.16 14.79
N ASP A 162 -10.53 26.63 15.88
CA ASP A 162 -10.25 28.04 16.15
C ASP A 162 -9.31 28.69 15.13
N LEU A 163 -8.38 27.93 14.57
CA LEU A 163 -7.47 28.41 13.52
C LEU A 163 -8.11 28.49 12.13
N LEU A 164 -9.31 27.91 11.94
CA LEU A 164 -9.95 27.78 10.64
C LEU A 164 -11.09 28.79 10.49
N LYS A 165 -10.85 29.92 9.78
CA LYS A 165 -11.94 30.81 9.36
C LYS A 165 -12.90 30.11 8.41
N SER A 166 -12.35 29.41 7.44
CA SER A 166 -13.06 28.54 6.51
C SER A 166 -12.11 27.54 5.90
N VAL A 167 -12.64 26.54 5.23
CA VAL A 167 -11.86 25.50 4.56
C VAL A 167 -12.25 25.32 3.11
N VAL A 168 -11.27 24.94 2.27
CA VAL A 168 -11.49 24.55 0.88
C VAL A 168 -10.95 23.13 0.69
N MET A 169 -11.84 22.19 0.36
CA MET A 169 -11.52 20.81 0.04
C MET A 169 -11.34 20.70 -1.48
N LEU A 170 -10.08 20.76 -1.96
CA LEU A 170 -9.76 20.78 -3.39
C LEU A 170 -9.31 19.38 -3.86
N SER A 171 -10.11 18.67 -4.64
CA SER A 171 -9.88 17.27 -5.04
C SER A 171 -9.43 16.41 -3.85
N ALA A 172 -10.08 16.58 -2.71
CA ALA A 172 -9.59 16.24 -1.39
C ALA A 172 -10.00 14.83 -0.95
N LYS A 173 -9.10 14.14 -0.24
CA LYS A 173 -9.38 12.94 0.55
C LYS A 173 -10.06 13.32 1.88
N GLY A 174 -10.64 12.33 2.57
CA GLY A 174 -11.24 12.56 3.89
C GLY A 174 -12.34 11.56 4.27
N VAL A 175 -12.66 10.62 3.39
CA VAL A 175 -13.69 9.61 3.66
C VAL A 175 -13.15 8.23 3.35
N GLN A 176 -13.00 7.39 4.38
CA GLN A 176 -12.43 6.04 4.27
C GLN A 176 -13.21 5.14 3.30
N GLU A 177 -14.55 5.27 3.30
CA GLU A 177 -15.43 4.39 2.56
C GLU A 177 -15.37 4.57 1.04
N VAL A 178 -14.84 5.69 0.55
CA VAL A 178 -14.62 5.93 -0.88
C VAL A 178 -13.17 5.69 -1.32
N GLU A 179 -12.31 5.23 -0.42
CA GLU A 179 -10.97 4.73 -0.78
C GLU A 179 -11.08 3.46 -1.64
N LEU A 180 -9.97 3.08 -2.31
CA LEU A 180 -9.92 2.00 -3.31
C LEU A 180 -10.64 0.71 -2.89
N MET A 181 -10.40 0.24 -1.67
CA MET A 181 -11.08 -0.94 -1.10
C MET A 181 -12.19 -0.56 -0.12
N GLY A 182 -12.32 0.72 0.26
CA GLY A 182 -13.26 1.28 1.23
C GLY A 182 -13.12 0.77 2.66
N ASP A 183 -12.59 -0.42 2.85
CA ASP A 183 -12.27 -0.97 4.16
C ASP A 183 -10.87 -0.55 4.59
N PHE A 184 -10.75 -0.08 5.84
CA PHE A 184 -9.49 0.40 6.39
C PHE A 184 -8.39 -0.68 6.40
N TYR A 185 -8.70 -1.90 6.84
CA TYR A 185 -7.69 -2.95 6.99
C TYR A 185 -7.20 -3.48 5.63
N LEU A 186 -8.10 -3.54 4.64
CA LEU A 186 -7.72 -3.91 3.27
C LEU A 186 -6.85 -2.83 2.64
N ASN A 187 -7.24 -1.56 2.74
CA ASN A 187 -6.43 -0.44 2.24
C ASN A 187 -5.09 -0.37 2.96
N ARG A 188 -5.07 -0.48 4.29
CA ARG A 188 -3.82 -0.50 5.07
C ARG A 188 -2.91 -1.66 4.68
N SER A 189 -3.46 -2.82 4.34
CA SER A 189 -2.67 -3.96 3.85
C SER A 189 -2.02 -3.66 2.50
N ILE A 190 -2.74 -3.01 1.57
CA ILE A 190 -2.19 -2.55 0.29
C ILE A 190 -1.08 -1.51 0.52
N HIS A 191 -1.33 -0.53 1.38
CA HIS A 191 -0.34 0.50 1.73
C HIS A 191 0.88 -0.09 2.45
N ALA A 192 0.71 -1.11 3.30
CA ALA A 192 1.81 -1.84 3.93
C ALA A 192 2.70 -2.56 2.90
N LEU A 193 2.09 -3.24 1.91
CA LEU A 193 2.82 -3.89 0.81
C LEU A 193 3.55 -2.85 -0.05
N GLN A 194 2.91 -1.75 -0.38
CA GLN A 194 3.51 -0.64 -1.13
C GLN A 194 4.69 -0.05 -0.36
N TYR A 195 4.51 0.25 0.93
CA TYR A 195 5.58 0.76 1.79
C TYR A 195 6.73 -0.24 1.90
N GLY A 196 6.45 -1.52 2.17
CA GLY A 196 7.47 -2.57 2.26
C GLY A 196 8.27 -2.73 0.97
N PHE A 197 7.63 -2.62 -0.19
CA PHE A 197 8.30 -2.66 -1.50
C PHE A 197 9.21 -1.43 -1.71
N ILE A 198 8.69 -0.22 -1.50
CA ILE A 198 9.46 1.03 -1.67
C ILE A 198 10.61 1.08 -0.65
N TRP A 199 10.36 0.73 0.61
CA TRP A 199 11.38 0.64 1.65
C TRP A 199 12.49 -0.36 1.27
N SER A 200 12.12 -1.53 0.74
CA SER A 200 13.10 -2.53 0.29
C SER A 200 13.98 -2.00 -0.84
N LEU A 201 13.41 -1.27 -1.79
CA LEU A 201 14.18 -0.64 -2.86
C LEU A 201 15.13 0.45 -2.33
N THR A 202 14.67 1.26 -1.36
CA THR A 202 15.48 2.35 -0.81
C THR A 202 16.50 1.89 0.22
N GLU A 203 16.24 0.83 0.98
CA GLU A 203 17.15 0.40 2.04
C GLU A 203 17.99 -0.84 1.69
N LEU A 204 17.59 -1.65 0.70
CA LEU A 204 18.32 -2.86 0.30
C LEU A 204 19.01 -2.75 -1.06
N VAL A 205 18.91 -1.62 -1.76
CA VAL A 205 19.58 -1.39 -3.04
C VAL A 205 20.57 -0.23 -2.89
N PRO A 206 21.85 -0.40 -3.26
CA PRO A 206 22.80 0.70 -3.22
C PRO A 206 22.46 1.73 -4.31
N HIS A 207 21.97 2.90 -3.94
CA HIS A 207 21.49 3.94 -4.87
C HIS A 207 22.11 5.33 -4.64
N PHE A 208 23.01 5.50 -3.69
CA PHE A 208 23.79 6.71 -3.45
C PHE A 208 22.93 8.00 -3.33
N GLY A 209 21.72 7.88 -2.82
CA GLY A 209 20.78 9.00 -2.66
C GLY A 209 19.85 9.25 -3.83
N PHE A 210 20.04 8.62 -5.00
CA PHE A 210 19.18 8.81 -6.17
C PHE A 210 17.70 8.49 -5.86
N MET A 211 17.43 7.41 -5.13
CA MET A 211 16.06 7.03 -4.79
C MET A 211 15.46 7.84 -3.63
N ASP A 212 16.28 8.49 -2.79
CA ASP A 212 15.79 9.35 -1.72
C ASP A 212 15.10 10.62 -2.25
N SER A 213 15.45 11.04 -3.48
CA SER A 213 14.81 12.16 -4.17
C SER A 213 13.64 11.74 -5.08
N PHE A 214 13.32 10.45 -5.12
CA PHE A 214 12.26 9.95 -5.98
C PHE A 214 10.90 10.37 -5.41
N ILE A 215 10.03 10.88 -6.29
CA ILE A 215 8.75 11.47 -5.90
C ILE A 215 7.83 10.42 -5.23
N LEU A 216 7.83 9.17 -5.74
CA LEU A 216 7.12 8.04 -5.14
C LEU A 216 7.99 7.31 -4.08
N GLY A 217 8.63 8.07 -3.20
CA GLY A 217 9.53 7.57 -2.17
C GLY A 217 8.84 7.11 -0.89
N VAL A 218 9.66 6.91 0.15
CA VAL A 218 9.20 6.49 1.48
C VAL A 218 8.18 7.46 2.09
N PRO A 219 8.33 8.80 2.00
CA PRO A 219 7.33 9.74 2.54
C PRO A 219 5.94 9.52 1.93
N TYR A 220 5.86 9.34 0.59
CA TYR A 220 4.61 9.04 -0.09
C TYR A 220 3.95 7.77 0.44
N ALA A 221 4.70 6.68 0.52
CA ALA A 221 4.17 5.38 0.96
C ALA A 221 3.75 5.40 2.43
N ARG A 222 4.55 6.04 3.30
CA ARG A 222 4.24 6.17 4.72
C ARG A 222 3.06 7.08 4.99
N ASN A 223 2.90 8.15 4.24
CA ASN A 223 1.78 9.07 4.43
C ASN A 223 0.43 8.32 4.44
N PHE A 224 0.19 7.42 3.48
CA PHE A 224 -1.03 6.63 3.45
C PHE A 224 -1.04 5.46 4.44
N PHE A 225 0.12 4.85 4.70
CA PHE A 225 0.23 3.77 5.66
C PHE A 225 0.06 4.25 7.11
N ASP A 226 0.62 5.41 7.46
CA ASP A 226 0.57 5.96 8.82
C ASP A 226 -0.82 6.60 9.11
N SER A 227 -1.56 7.07 8.10
CA SER A 227 -2.84 7.76 8.26
C SER A 227 -4.00 6.82 8.55
N ASP A 228 -4.91 7.25 9.44
CA ASP A 228 -6.19 6.60 9.73
C ASP A 228 -7.34 7.54 9.35
N GLN A 229 -8.09 7.19 8.31
CA GLN A 229 -9.18 8.03 7.81
C GLN A 229 -10.53 7.73 8.44
N ARG A 230 -10.64 6.71 9.32
CA ARG A 230 -11.94 6.29 9.89
C ARG A 230 -12.62 7.37 10.70
N GLN A 231 -11.85 8.21 11.38
CA GLN A 231 -12.36 9.28 12.23
C GLN A 231 -12.73 10.55 11.44
N LEU A 232 -12.17 10.72 10.24
CA LEU A 232 -12.32 11.96 9.47
C LEU A 232 -13.78 12.25 9.09
N ARG A 233 -14.61 11.22 8.91
CA ARG A 233 -16.05 11.36 8.68
C ARG A 233 -16.72 12.15 9.80
N ASP A 234 -16.41 11.81 11.06
CA ASP A 234 -17.00 12.48 12.22
C ASP A 234 -16.48 13.91 12.32
N TYR A 235 -15.19 14.15 12.05
CA TYR A 235 -14.60 15.48 12.05
C TYR A 235 -15.23 16.41 11.00
N LEU A 236 -15.43 15.92 9.77
CA LEU A 236 -16.16 16.65 8.73
C LEU A 236 -17.59 16.98 9.16
N LYS A 237 -18.28 16.00 9.76
CA LYS A 237 -19.65 16.17 10.24
C LYS A 237 -19.75 17.15 11.40
N GLU A 238 -18.77 17.22 12.28
CA GLU A 238 -18.75 18.12 13.44
C GLU A 238 -18.41 19.57 13.07
N TYR A 239 -17.68 19.78 11.98
CA TYR A 239 -17.21 21.10 11.56
C TYR A 239 -18.36 22.10 11.36
N THR A 240 -18.18 23.33 11.86
CA THR A 240 -19.26 24.34 11.94
C THR A 240 -19.05 25.55 11.05
N ASN A 241 -17.80 25.87 10.70
CA ASN A 241 -17.47 27.04 9.89
C ASN A 241 -17.72 26.79 8.38
N PRO A 242 -17.70 27.84 7.53
CA PRO A 242 -17.94 27.68 6.10
C PRO A 242 -16.96 26.71 5.44
N ALA A 243 -17.45 25.93 4.48
CA ALA A 243 -16.66 24.98 3.70
C ALA A 243 -16.98 25.10 2.21
N LEU A 244 -15.96 25.08 1.38
CA LEU A 244 -16.05 24.97 -0.08
C LEU A 244 -15.44 23.64 -0.51
N ILE A 245 -16.10 22.96 -1.43
CA ILE A 245 -15.60 21.72 -2.06
C ILE A 245 -15.44 22.00 -3.54
N ILE A 246 -14.26 21.81 -4.08
CA ILE A 246 -13.97 21.88 -5.52
C ILE A 246 -13.41 20.55 -5.97
N HIS A 247 -14.04 19.94 -6.99
CA HIS A 247 -13.63 18.62 -7.46
C HIS A 247 -13.90 18.47 -8.96
N GLY A 248 -13.02 17.71 -9.64
CA GLY A 248 -13.25 17.30 -11.01
C GLY A 248 -14.10 16.03 -11.07
N ASP A 249 -15.11 16.02 -11.95
CA ASP A 249 -16.01 14.87 -12.11
C ASP A 249 -15.31 13.61 -12.68
N SER A 250 -14.15 13.81 -13.33
CA SER A 250 -13.36 12.76 -13.96
C SER A 250 -12.04 12.47 -13.22
N ASP A 251 -11.97 12.73 -11.91
CA ASP A 251 -10.78 12.54 -11.08
C ASP A 251 -10.47 11.04 -10.89
N PRO A 252 -9.31 10.55 -11.42
CA PRO A 252 -8.94 9.14 -11.33
C PRO A 252 -8.23 8.75 -10.03
N LEU A 253 -7.81 9.71 -9.20
CA LEU A 253 -7.02 9.48 -7.99
C LEU A 253 -7.84 9.62 -6.72
N VAL A 254 -8.72 10.60 -6.67
CA VAL A 254 -9.72 10.75 -5.61
C VAL A 254 -11.09 10.76 -6.28
N PRO A 255 -11.87 9.69 -6.13
CA PRO A 255 -13.16 9.59 -6.81
C PRO A 255 -14.08 10.77 -6.50
N PHE A 256 -14.83 11.26 -7.48
CA PHE A 256 -15.81 12.35 -7.29
C PHE A 256 -16.83 12.05 -6.18
N ALA A 257 -17.07 10.77 -5.92
CA ALA A 257 -17.84 10.29 -4.77
C ALA A 257 -17.36 10.86 -3.43
N ALA A 258 -16.06 11.15 -3.27
CA ALA A 258 -15.52 11.78 -2.06
C ALA A 258 -16.06 13.21 -1.90
N ALA A 259 -16.12 13.98 -2.98
CA ALA A 259 -16.65 15.34 -2.94
C ALA A 259 -18.16 15.35 -2.63
N LEU A 260 -18.93 14.42 -3.20
CA LEU A 260 -20.34 14.25 -2.89
C LEU A 260 -20.57 13.93 -1.41
N GLU A 261 -19.73 13.04 -0.87
CA GLU A 261 -19.84 12.65 0.53
C GLU A 261 -19.37 13.76 1.48
N HIS A 262 -18.29 14.50 1.15
CA HIS A 262 -17.91 15.71 1.89
C HIS A 262 -19.04 16.73 1.91
N ASN A 263 -19.71 16.96 0.77
CA ASN A 263 -20.83 17.90 0.68
C ASN A 263 -22.04 17.42 1.49
N ARG A 264 -22.28 16.12 1.54
CA ARG A 264 -23.34 15.51 2.35
C ARG A 264 -23.06 15.67 3.84
N LEU A 265 -21.82 15.39 4.29
CA LEU A 265 -21.41 15.43 5.69
C LEU A 265 -21.33 16.85 6.26
N MET A 266 -20.98 17.84 5.43
CA MET A 266 -20.90 19.24 5.79
C MET A 266 -22.10 20.01 5.23
N PRO A 267 -23.24 20.09 5.96
CA PRO A 267 -24.47 20.68 5.43
C PRO A 267 -24.36 22.16 5.07
N GLN A 268 -23.35 22.86 5.58
CA GLN A 268 -23.03 24.25 5.24
C GLN A 268 -22.16 24.40 3.98
N SER A 269 -21.62 23.31 3.45
CA SER A 269 -20.64 23.40 2.34
C SER A 269 -21.30 23.75 1.01
N GLU A 270 -20.53 24.43 0.16
CA GLU A 270 -20.81 24.62 -1.26
C GLU A 270 -19.99 23.65 -2.08
N LEU A 271 -20.54 23.12 -3.17
CA LEU A 271 -19.84 22.21 -4.09
C LEU A 271 -19.74 22.86 -5.47
N ILE A 272 -18.54 23.00 -5.96
CA ILE A 272 -18.23 23.43 -7.33
C ILE A 272 -17.61 22.24 -8.07
N VAL A 273 -18.27 21.78 -9.14
CA VAL A 273 -17.82 20.69 -9.98
C VAL A 273 -17.12 21.25 -11.21
N PHE A 274 -15.88 20.81 -11.46
CA PHE A 274 -15.15 21.10 -12.69
C PHE A 274 -15.41 19.98 -13.69
N GLU A 275 -16.30 20.24 -14.64
CA GLU A 275 -16.71 19.26 -15.63
C GLU A 275 -15.53 18.82 -16.52
N HIS A 276 -15.45 17.52 -16.78
CA HIS A 276 -14.40 16.86 -17.58
C HIS A 276 -13.00 17.13 -17.08
N GLN A 277 -12.84 17.45 -15.79
CA GLN A 277 -11.55 17.73 -15.16
C GLN A 277 -11.13 16.56 -14.26
N GLY A 278 -9.84 16.20 -14.35
CA GLY A 278 -9.21 15.21 -13.48
C GLY A 278 -8.68 15.82 -12.19
N HIS A 279 -7.73 15.09 -11.57
CA HIS A 279 -7.12 15.46 -10.29
C HIS A 279 -6.28 16.75 -10.33
N GLY A 280 -5.82 17.16 -11.51
CA GLY A 280 -4.82 18.19 -11.72
C GLY A 280 -5.30 19.65 -11.64
N ILE A 281 -6.44 19.94 -11.02
CA ILE A 281 -7.04 21.30 -10.98
C ILE A 281 -6.02 22.41 -10.61
N PRO A 282 -5.19 22.30 -9.55
CA PRO A 282 -4.30 23.39 -9.15
C PRO A 282 -3.21 23.75 -10.17
N PHE A 283 -2.87 22.86 -11.08
CA PHE A 283 -1.83 23.07 -12.08
C PHE A 283 -2.34 23.09 -13.52
N GLU A 284 -3.51 22.52 -13.79
CA GLU A 284 -4.14 22.52 -15.12
C GLU A 284 -5.10 23.70 -15.30
N ARG A 285 -5.78 24.12 -14.24
CA ARG A 285 -6.78 25.20 -14.21
C ARG A 285 -6.55 26.18 -13.04
N PRO A 286 -5.30 26.62 -12.77
CA PRO A 286 -4.96 27.38 -11.56
C PRO A 286 -5.75 28.68 -11.43
N SER A 287 -5.90 29.45 -12.49
CA SER A 287 -6.63 30.73 -12.45
C SER A 287 -8.12 30.53 -12.20
N MET A 288 -8.75 29.55 -12.86
CA MET A 288 -10.18 29.29 -12.67
C MET A 288 -10.48 28.79 -11.23
N ALA A 289 -9.61 27.93 -10.69
CA ALA A 289 -9.73 27.49 -9.30
C ALA A 289 -9.50 28.66 -8.32
N ALA A 290 -8.48 29.48 -8.56
CA ALA A 290 -8.21 30.66 -7.74
C ALA A 290 -9.39 31.66 -7.75
N ASP A 291 -9.95 31.96 -8.92
CA ASP A 291 -11.08 32.88 -9.05
C ASP A 291 -12.32 32.37 -8.29
N SER A 292 -12.62 31.07 -8.40
CA SER A 292 -13.71 30.43 -7.66
C SER A 292 -13.49 30.52 -6.15
N ILE A 293 -12.29 30.19 -5.69
CA ILE A 293 -11.90 30.22 -4.27
C ILE A 293 -11.96 31.64 -3.72
N LEU A 294 -11.36 32.61 -4.43
CA LEU A 294 -11.34 34.01 -3.98
C LEU A 294 -12.74 34.61 -3.92
N THR A 295 -13.59 34.31 -4.91
CA THR A 295 -14.98 34.76 -4.91
C THR A 295 -15.70 34.25 -3.68
N TRP A 296 -15.52 32.97 -3.37
CA TRP A 296 -16.14 32.35 -2.21
C TRP A 296 -15.53 32.86 -0.89
N ILE A 297 -14.21 32.96 -0.76
CA ILE A 297 -13.54 33.48 0.46
C ILE A 297 -13.98 34.91 0.75
N ARG A 298 -14.13 35.76 -0.27
CA ARG A 298 -14.66 37.11 -0.07
C ARG A 298 -16.08 37.08 0.51
N SER A 299 -16.93 36.13 0.09
CA SER A 299 -18.26 35.95 0.70
C SER A 299 -18.19 35.52 2.17
N VAL A 300 -17.15 34.74 2.54
CA VAL A 300 -16.89 34.40 3.95
C VAL A 300 -16.50 35.62 4.75
N GLU A 301 -15.58 36.44 4.24
CA GLU A 301 -15.14 37.69 4.91
C GLU A 301 -16.29 38.71 5.04
N GLU A 302 -17.22 38.72 4.10
CA GLU A 302 -18.45 39.53 4.15
C GLU A 302 -19.55 38.95 5.04
N GLY A 303 -19.33 37.79 5.65
CA GLY A 303 -20.31 37.10 6.50
C GLY A 303 -21.53 36.53 5.76
N LYS A 304 -21.41 36.34 4.43
CA LYS A 304 -22.49 35.80 3.56
C LYS A 304 -22.48 34.28 3.42
N ALA A 305 -21.30 33.64 3.67
CA ALA A 305 -21.18 32.20 3.56
C ALA A 305 -21.97 31.49 4.67
N THR A 306 -22.49 30.32 4.33
CA THR A 306 -23.34 29.55 5.23
C THR A 306 -22.54 28.94 6.38
N LEU A 307 -22.98 29.19 7.61
CA LEU A 307 -22.54 28.45 8.80
C LEU A 307 -23.43 27.21 8.99
N LYS A 308 -22.93 26.16 9.66
CA LYS A 308 -23.70 24.94 9.91
C LYS A 308 -25.03 25.21 10.65
N ALA A 309 -25.03 26.16 11.59
CA ALA A 309 -26.24 26.55 12.31
C ALA A 309 -27.34 27.11 11.39
N ASN A 310 -26.96 27.61 10.20
CA ASN A 310 -27.88 28.22 9.22
C ASN A 310 -28.16 27.27 8.03
N ALA A 311 -27.63 26.04 8.05
CA ALA A 311 -27.91 25.05 7.02
C ALA A 311 -29.36 24.59 7.06
N SER A 312 -29.91 24.19 5.91
CA SER A 312 -31.30 23.68 5.85
C SER A 312 -31.45 22.38 6.64
N ASN A 313 -32.64 22.20 7.22
CA ASN A 313 -32.97 20.98 7.97
C ASN A 313 -32.80 19.72 7.11
N GLU A 314 -33.14 19.77 5.83
CA GLU A 314 -32.98 18.67 4.88
C GLU A 314 -31.50 18.25 4.77
N ARG A 315 -30.56 19.21 4.63
CA ARG A 315 -29.11 18.92 4.56
C ARG A 315 -28.59 18.38 5.88
N ILE A 316 -29.06 18.88 7.02
CA ILE A 316 -28.70 18.37 8.34
C ILE A 316 -29.16 16.92 8.53
N GLU A 317 -30.40 16.60 8.11
CA GLU A 317 -30.92 15.24 8.16
C GLU A 317 -30.14 14.30 7.25
N ASN A 318 -29.79 14.74 6.02
CA ASN A 318 -28.97 13.97 5.09
C ASN A 318 -27.56 13.71 5.65
N ALA A 319 -26.95 14.68 6.33
CA ALA A 319 -25.64 14.51 6.98
C ALA A 319 -25.67 13.44 8.09
N ASN A 320 -26.82 13.19 8.69
CA ASN A 320 -27.01 12.20 9.76
C ASN A 320 -27.29 10.77 9.26
N LYS A 321 -27.62 10.60 7.98
CA LYS A 321 -27.82 9.27 7.40
C LYS A 321 -26.52 8.46 7.39
N PRO A 322 -26.60 7.13 7.59
CA PRO A 322 -25.45 6.27 7.38
C PRO A 322 -24.91 6.39 5.95
N PHE A 323 -23.64 6.04 5.76
CA PHE A 323 -23.08 5.95 4.43
C PHE A 323 -23.71 4.79 3.65
N ASP A 324 -24.15 5.08 2.43
CA ASP A 324 -24.67 4.07 1.51
C ASP A 324 -23.88 4.13 0.20
N ALA A 325 -23.06 3.09 -0.03
CA ALA A 325 -22.23 2.99 -1.24
C ALA A 325 -23.07 2.87 -2.52
N SER A 326 -24.31 2.40 -2.43
CA SER A 326 -25.20 2.24 -3.59
C SER A 326 -25.72 3.59 -4.14
N GLU A 327 -25.66 4.65 -3.34
CA GLU A 327 -26.03 6.01 -3.78
C GLU A 327 -24.88 6.73 -4.52
N LEU A 328 -23.68 6.15 -4.53
CA LEU A 328 -22.53 6.76 -5.20
C LEU A 328 -22.54 6.44 -6.70
N PRO A 329 -22.11 7.40 -7.53
CA PRO A 329 -21.94 7.13 -8.96
C PRO A 329 -20.88 6.05 -9.17
N PRO A 330 -21.06 5.11 -10.13
CA PRO A 330 -20.04 4.15 -10.48
C PRO A 330 -18.78 4.86 -10.99
N LEU A 331 -17.64 4.18 -10.86
CA LEU A 331 -16.39 4.69 -11.40
C LEU A 331 -16.45 4.79 -12.93
N GLU A 332 -16.06 5.92 -13.47
CA GLU A 332 -16.04 6.18 -14.92
C GLU A 332 -14.68 6.70 -15.38
N GLY A 333 -14.50 6.78 -16.71
CA GLY A 333 -13.34 7.37 -17.33
C GLY A 333 -12.01 6.70 -16.97
N MET A 334 -10.97 7.48 -16.75
CA MET A 334 -9.61 6.99 -16.49
C MET A 334 -9.49 6.19 -15.19
N ALA A 335 -10.27 6.55 -14.15
CA ALA A 335 -10.30 5.82 -12.88
C ALA A 335 -10.76 4.37 -13.08
N LEU A 336 -11.81 4.16 -13.87
CA LEU A 336 -12.29 2.84 -14.24
C LEU A 336 -11.21 2.04 -14.99
N TYR A 337 -10.60 2.62 -16.04
CA TYR A 337 -9.57 1.93 -16.81
C TYR A 337 -8.34 1.56 -15.97
N LEU A 338 -7.90 2.44 -15.09
CA LEU A 338 -6.80 2.15 -14.18
C LEU A 338 -7.14 0.99 -13.23
N LEU A 339 -8.34 0.98 -12.66
CA LEU A 339 -8.81 -0.09 -11.81
C LEU A 339 -8.87 -1.43 -12.55
N LEU A 340 -9.42 -1.44 -13.78
CA LEU A 340 -9.47 -2.64 -14.62
C LEU A 340 -8.08 -3.16 -14.95
N ALA A 341 -7.12 -2.26 -15.23
CA ALA A 341 -5.73 -2.62 -15.46
C ALA A 341 -5.08 -3.22 -14.20
N ILE A 342 -5.38 -2.67 -13.01
CA ILE A 342 -4.91 -3.21 -11.73
C ILE A 342 -5.50 -4.61 -11.48
N ILE A 343 -6.81 -4.80 -11.70
CA ILE A 343 -7.46 -6.12 -11.58
C ILE A 343 -6.78 -7.11 -12.54
N ALA A 344 -6.63 -6.76 -13.80
CA ALA A 344 -6.00 -7.62 -14.80
C ALA A 344 -4.54 -7.94 -14.45
N ALA A 345 -3.75 -6.96 -13.98
CA ALA A 345 -2.37 -7.18 -13.57
C ALA A 345 -2.26 -8.04 -12.30
N SER A 346 -3.15 -7.87 -11.33
CA SER A 346 -3.15 -8.64 -10.09
C SER A 346 -3.44 -10.13 -10.31
N THR A 347 -4.12 -10.51 -11.41
CA THR A 347 -4.30 -11.92 -11.78
C THR A 347 -2.98 -12.64 -12.06
N LEU A 348 -1.92 -11.92 -12.47
CA LEU A 348 -0.58 -12.48 -12.67
C LEU A 348 0.06 -12.95 -11.34
N LEU A 349 -0.33 -12.33 -10.23
CA LEU A 349 0.13 -12.71 -8.88
C LEU A 349 -0.76 -13.81 -8.32
N SER A 350 -2.07 -13.64 -8.37
CA SER A 350 -3.07 -14.61 -7.93
C SER A 350 -4.41 -14.34 -8.59
N GLU A 351 -4.79 -15.19 -9.55
CA GLU A 351 -6.07 -15.05 -10.24
C GLU A 351 -7.28 -15.23 -9.31
N ASP A 352 -7.20 -16.11 -8.32
CA ASP A 352 -8.30 -16.32 -7.38
C ASP A 352 -8.50 -15.09 -6.48
N LEU A 353 -7.41 -14.53 -5.93
CA LEU A 353 -7.49 -13.30 -5.12
C LEU A 353 -7.93 -12.09 -5.94
N ALA A 354 -7.47 -11.97 -7.18
CA ALA A 354 -7.90 -10.90 -8.08
C ALA A 354 -9.39 -11.01 -8.43
N ALA A 355 -9.89 -12.22 -8.70
CA ALA A 355 -11.31 -12.45 -8.98
C ALA A 355 -12.18 -12.22 -7.72
N ILE A 356 -11.70 -12.60 -6.53
CA ILE A 356 -12.36 -12.28 -5.26
C ILE A 356 -12.42 -10.76 -5.06
N GLY A 357 -11.28 -10.07 -5.24
CA GLY A 357 -11.23 -8.60 -5.13
C GLY A 357 -12.19 -7.90 -6.10
N ALA A 358 -12.24 -8.36 -7.36
CA ALA A 358 -13.17 -7.86 -8.35
C ALA A 358 -14.64 -8.06 -7.91
N GLY A 359 -14.99 -9.24 -7.37
CA GLY A 359 -16.33 -9.52 -6.84
C GLY A 359 -16.70 -8.68 -5.62
N LEU A 360 -15.75 -8.40 -4.73
CA LEU A 360 -15.97 -7.48 -3.60
C LEU A 360 -16.20 -6.04 -4.06
N MET A 361 -15.53 -5.58 -5.12
CA MET A 361 -15.77 -4.27 -5.72
C MET A 361 -17.15 -4.15 -6.36
N VAL A 362 -17.63 -5.25 -6.99
CA VAL A 362 -19.03 -5.33 -7.46
C VAL A 362 -20.02 -5.27 -6.30
N ALA A 363 -19.76 -6.03 -5.22
CA ALA A 363 -20.59 -6.02 -4.01
C ALA A 363 -20.75 -4.61 -3.41
N ARG A 364 -19.75 -3.75 -3.60
CA ARG A 364 -19.74 -2.36 -3.11
C ARG A 364 -20.34 -1.34 -4.09
N GLY A 365 -20.78 -1.79 -5.27
CA GLY A 365 -21.26 -0.87 -6.30
C GLY A 365 -20.17 -0.07 -7.02
N SER A 366 -18.88 -0.31 -6.72
CA SER A 366 -17.77 0.41 -7.36
C SER A 366 -17.54 -0.03 -8.81
N LEU A 367 -17.96 -1.24 -9.19
CA LEU A 367 -17.88 -1.80 -10.53
C LEU A 367 -19.16 -2.55 -10.91
N GLU A 368 -19.52 -2.48 -12.17
CA GLU A 368 -20.51 -3.39 -12.73
C GLU A 368 -19.96 -4.81 -12.84
N PHE A 369 -20.83 -5.81 -12.66
CA PHE A 369 -20.43 -7.23 -12.67
C PHE A 369 -19.74 -7.66 -13.96
N GLU A 370 -20.29 -7.27 -15.11
CA GLU A 370 -19.78 -7.61 -16.42
C GLU A 370 -18.40 -7.01 -16.68
N VAL A 371 -18.19 -5.78 -16.21
CA VAL A 371 -16.93 -5.04 -16.36
C VAL A 371 -15.84 -5.66 -15.48
N ALA A 372 -16.15 -5.97 -14.23
CA ALA A 372 -15.25 -6.65 -13.30
C ALA A 372 -14.85 -8.04 -13.83
N LEU A 373 -15.86 -8.79 -14.32
CA LEU A 373 -15.66 -10.09 -14.93
C LEU A 373 -14.77 -10.03 -16.17
N ALA A 374 -14.98 -9.06 -17.05
CA ALA A 374 -14.18 -8.89 -18.26
C ALA A 374 -12.71 -8.59 -17.93
N ALA A 375 -12.45 -7.72 -16.96
CA ALA A 375 -11.09 -7.40 -16.53
C ALA A 375 -10.37 -8.61 -15.89
N ALA A 376 -11.02 -9.32 -14.99
CA ALA A 376 -10.49 -10.54 -14.37
C ALA A 376 -10.22 -11.61 -15.45
N PHE A 377 -11.18 -11.83 -16.36
CA PHE A 377 -11.05 -12.79 -17.44
C PHE A 377 -9.88 -12.45 -18.39
N ALA A 378 -9.74 -11.19 -18.79
CA ALA A 378 -8.67 -10.75 -19.68
C ALA A 378 -7.29 -10.96 -19.04
N GLY A 379 -7.15 -10.62 -17.77
CA GLY A 379 -5.89 -10.81 -17.03
C GLY A 379 -5.53 -12.29 -16.84
N ILE A 380 -6.50 -13.12 -16.45
CA ILE A 380 -6.33 -14.58 -16.30
C ILE A 380 -5.95 -15.20 -17.66
N PHE A 381 -6.67 -14.81 -18.72
CA PHE A 381 -6.38 -15.31 -20.08
C PHE A 381 -4.96 -14.97 -20.51
N ALA A 382 -4.57 -13.71 -20.38
CA ALA A 382 -3.23 -13.26 -20.75
C ALA A 382 -2.14 -13.97 -19.93
N GLY A 383 -2.31 -14.06 -18.60
CA GLY A 383 -1.35 -14.69 -17.71
C GLY A 383 -1.11 -16.16 -18.03
N ASP A 384 -2.16 -16.92 -18.18
CA ASP A 384 -2.08 -18.37 -18.43
C ASP A 384 -1.56 -18.71 -19.84
N VAL A 385 -1.91 -17.90 -20.86
CA VAL A 385 -1.31 -18.01 -22.19
C VAL A 385 0.19 -17.70 -22.13
N LEU A 386 0.60 -16.68 -21.39
CA LEU A 386 2.01 -16.34 -21.20
C LEU A 386 2.78 -17.48 -20.53
N LEU A 387 2.21 -18.16 -19.54
CA LEU A 387 2.83 -19.34 -18.90
C LEU A 387 3.04 -20.48 -19.89
N TYR A 388 2.04 -20.78 -20.70
CA TYR A 388 2.18 -21.79 -21.76
C TYR A 388 3.27 -21.41 -22.78
N LEU A 389 3.25 -20.16 -23.27
CA LEU A 389 4.23 -19.67 -24.24
C LEU A 389 5.65 -19.64 -23.66
N ALA A 390 5.81 -19.26 -22.40
CA ALA A 390 7.09 -19.30 -21.69
C ALA A 390 7.62 -20.74 -21.59
N GLY A 391 6.76 -21.71 -21.22
CA GLY A 391 7.12 -23.13 -21.23
C GLY A 391 7.51 -23.64 -22.62
N ARG A 392 6.78 -23.20 -23.66
CA ARG A 392 7.00 -23.62 -25.05
C ARG A 392 8.30 -23.07 -25.64
N SER A 393 8.64 -21.81 -25.35
CA SER A 393 9.81 -21.13 -25.89
C SER A 393 11.10 -21.44 -25.11
N LEU A 394 11.04 -21.45 -23.77
CA LEU A 394 12.20 -21.66 -22.90
C LEU A 394 12.45 -23.15 -22.59
N GLY A 395 11.45 -24.00 -22.81
CA GLY A 395 11.56 -25.43 -22.50
C GLY A 395 11.92 -25.67 -21.03
N SER A 396 12.66 -26.75 -20.74
CA SER A 396 13.04 -27.09 -19.36
C SER A 396 14.02 -26.08 -18.71
N ARG A 397 14.59 -25.15 -19.46
CA ARG A 397 15.45 -24.09 -18.92
C ARG A 397 14.65 -23.08 -18.07
N ILE A 398 13.35 -22.99 -18.28
CA ILE A 398 12.46 -22.05 -17.55
C ILE A 398 12.63 -22.13 -16.02
N ILE A 399 12.82 -23.35 -15.46
CA ILE A 399 13.01 -23.56 -14.01
C ILE A 399 14.36 -23.05 -13.46
N THR A 400 15.28 -22.66 -14.32
CA THR A 400 16.57 -22.08 -13.91
C THR A 400 16.56 -20.56 -13.96
N LEU A 401 15.52 -19.96 -14.52
CA LEU A 401 15.40 -18.51 -14.74
C LEU A 401 14.45 -17.88 -13.71
N PRO A 402 14.82 -16.79 -13.04
CA PRO A 402 13.87 -16.00 -12.26
C PRO A 402 12.78 -15.39 -13.18
N PRO A 403 11.55 -15.24 -12.71
CA PRO A 403 11.02 -15.63 -11.40
C PRO A 403 10.61 -17.11 -11.29
N PHE A 404 10.60 -17.87 -12.39
CA PHE A 404 10.09 -19.26 -12.43
C PHE A 404 10.84 -20.21 -11.50
N SER A 405 12.17 -20.02 -11.33
CA SER A 405 13.01 -20.79 -10.41
C SER A 405 12.59 -20.63 -8.95
N TRP A 406 11.90 -19.54 -8.59
CA TRP A 406 11.38 -19.30 -7.25
C TRP A 406 9.99 -19.89 -7.04
N LEU A 407 9.22 -20.01 -8.13
CA LEU A 407 7.80 -20.38 -8.11
C LEU A 407 7.58 -21.86 -8.41
N ILE A 408 8.45 -22.48 -9.23
CA ILE A 408 8.31 -23.88 -9.65
C ILE A 408 9.46 -24.71 -9.09
N ARG A 409 9.12 -25.71 -8.27
CA ARG A 409 10.09 -26.74 -7.88
C ARG A 409 10.21 -27.80 -8.98
N PRO A 410 11.41 -28.36 -9.24
CA PRO A 410 11.61 -29.40 -10.25
C PRO A 410 10.61 -30.57 -10.13
N GLU A 411 10.30 -30.99 -8.88
CA GLU A 411 9.37 -32.08 -8.62
C GLU A 411 7.92 -31.75 -9.01
N GLN A 412 7.53 -30.46 -8.91
CA GLN A 412 6.18 -30.02 -9.31
C GLN A 412 6.06 -30.02 -10.83
N LEU A 413 7.11 -29.61 -11.54
CA LEU A 413 7.15 -29.66 -13.00
C LEU A 413 7.08 -31.11 -13.52
N GLU A 414 7.86 -32.03 -12.94
CA GLU A 414 7.82 -33.44 -13.32
C GLU A 414 6.46 -34.09 -13.02
N ARG A 415 5.83 -33.73 -11.90
CA ARG A 415 4.43 -34.16 -11.63
C ARG A 415 3.47 -33.62 -12.67
N GLY A 416 3.60 -32.33 -13.06
CA GLY A 416 2.78 -31.73 -14.11
C GLY A 416 2.96 -32.43 -15.45
N LYS A 417 4.19 -32.77 -15.85
CA LYS A 417 4.49 -33.52 -17.09
C LYS A 417 3.87 -34.93 -17.04
N ASN A 418 4.09 -35.69 -15.94
CA ASN A 418 3.55 -37.03 -15.76
C ASN A 418 2.03 -37.02 -15.78
N TRP A 419 1.41 -36.03 -15.15
CA TRP A 419 -0.02 -35.88 -15.14
C TRP A 419 -0.56 -35.56 -16.55
N PHE A 420 0.14 -34.68 -17.28
CA PHE A 420 -0.22 -34.39 -18.66
C PHE A 420 -0.06 -35.60 -19.59
N HIS A 421 0.97 -36.45 -19.39
CA HIS A 421 1.15 -37.70 -20.12
C HIS A 421 0.02 -38.72 -19.84
N LYS A 422 -0.45 -38.76 -18.59
CA LYS A 422 -1.48 -39.73 -18.16
C LYS A 422 -2.89 -39.33 -18.58
N GLU A 423 -3.26 -38.08 -18.38
CA GLU A 423 -4.64 -37.56 -18.54
C GLU A 423 -4.81 -36.70 -19.79
N GLY A 424 -3.71 -36.35 -20.49
CA GLY A 424 -3.72 -35.49 -21.65
C GLY A 424 -4.14 -34.05 -21.32
N ALA A 425 -4.72 -33.37 -22.30
CA ALA A 425 -5.09 -31.97 -22.17
C ALA A 425 -6.21 -31.71 -21.11
N LYS A 426 -6.94 -32.73 -20.67
CA LYS A 426 -7.98 -32.63 -19.62
C LYS A 426 -7.40 -32.12 -18.29
N VAL A 427 -6.09 -32.30 -18.06
CA VAL A 427 -5.38 -31.78 -16.88
C VAL A 427 -5.52 -30.26 -16.73
N VAL A 428 -5.66 -29.54 -17.83
CA VAL A 428 -5.88 -28.08 -17.84
C VAL A 428 -7.16 -27.73 -17.06
N LEU A 429 -8.25 -28.46 -17.27
CA LEU A 429 -9.50 -28.24 -16.53
C LEU A 429 -9.36 -28.64 -15.05
N ILE A 430 -8.78 -29.82 -14.78
CA ILE A 430 -8.65 -30.34 -13.41
C ILE A 430 -7.72 -29.47 -12.57
N SER A 431 -6.68 -28.89 -13.18
CA SER A 431 -5.72 -28.04 -12.48
C SER A 431 -6.34 -26.75 -11.93
N ARG A 432 -7.50 -26.31 -12.46
CA ARG A 432 -8.22 -25.14 -11.95
C ARG A 432 -8.86 -25.36 -10.57
N VAL A 433 -9.27 -26.58 -10.31
CA VAL A 433 -9.90 -26.94 -9.02
C VAL A 433 -8.85 -27.22 -7.93
N LEU A 434 -7.61 -27.52 -8.32
CA LEU A 434 -6.54 -27.88 -7.39
C LEU A 434 -5.60 -26.69 -7.13
N PRO A 435 -5.63 -26.09 -5.93
CA PRO A 435 -4.79 -24.94 -5.60
C PRO A 435 -3.29 -25.21 -5.85
N GLY A 436 -2.61 -24.27 -6.52
CA GLY A 436 -1.17 -24.34 -6.76
C GLY A 436 -0.75 -25.33 -7.86
N SER A 437 -1.68 -26.02 -8.53
CA SER A 437 -1.36 -26.98 -9.60
C SER A 437 -1.32 -26.34 -10.99
N ARG A 438 -1.98 -25.21 -11.20
CA ARG A 438 -2.10 -24.53 -12.52
C ARG A 438 -0.76 -24.12 -13.09
N PHE A 439 0.00 -23.34 -12.31
CA PHE A 439 1.26 -22.77 -12.75
C PHE A 439 2.24 -23.82 -13.30
N PRO A 440 2.60 -24.89 -12.55
CA PRO A 440 3.47 -25.93 -13.08
C PRO A 440 2.82 -26.74 -14.23
N THR A 441 1.49 -26.88 -14.25
CA THR A 441 0.77 -27.63 -15.29
C THR A 441 0.80 -26.89 -16.62
N TYR A 442 0.58 -25.58 -16.63
CA TYR A 442 0.55 -24.80 -17.87
C TYR A 442 1.95 -24.61 -18.46
N VAL A 443 2.95 -24.43 -17.61
CA VAL A 443 4.36 -24.46 -18.02
C VAL A 443 4.72 -25.84 -18.59
N ALA A 444 4.29 -26.95 -17.94
CA ALA A 444 4.51 -28.30 -18.44
C ALA A 444 3.84 -28.54 -19.79
N ALA A 445 2.59 -28.06 -19.99
CA ALA A 445 1.90 -28.13 -21.27
C ALA A 445 2.67 -27.43 -22.40
N GLY A 446 3.26 -26.27 -22.10
CA GLY A 446 4.15 -25.55 -23.02
C GLY A 446 5.41 -26.32 -23.35
N ILE A 447 6.12 -26.85 -22.34
CA ILE A 447 7.35 -27.65 -22.49
C ILE A 447 7.10 -28.89 -23.34
N LEU A 448 5.97 -29.56 -23.11
CA LEU A 448 5.55 -30.75 -23.87
C LEU A 448 5.01 -30.41 -25.26
N LYS A 449 4.99 -29.13 -25.63
CA LYS A 449 4.48 -28.62 -26.91
C LYS A 449 3.06 -29.13 -27.21
N ALA A 450 2.20 -29.20 -26.18
CA ALA A 450 0.81 -29.57 -26.35
C ALA A 450 0.14 -28.73 -27.44
N PRO A 451 -0.78 -29.27 -28.26
CA PRO A 451 -1.44 -28.49 -29.32
C PRO A 451 -2.13 -27.25 -28.76
N PHE A 452 -1.70 -26.06 -29.17
CA PHE A 452 -2.13 -24.78 -28.63
C PHE A 452 -3.65 -24.57 -28.68
N GLY A 453 -4.28 -24.96 -29.81
CA GLY A 453 -5.74 -24.85 -29.95
C GLY A 453 -6.51 -25.73 -28.92
N LYS A 454 -6.02 -26.96 -28.63
CA LYS A 454 -6.63 -27.82 -27.60
C LYS A 454 -6.40 -27.25 -26.20
N PHE A 455 -5.20 -26.72 -25.93
CA PHE A 455 -4.89 -26.08 -24.67
C PHE A 455 -5.81 -24.89 -24.43
N ILE A 456 -5.90 -23.93 -25.39
CA ILE A 456 -6.75 -22.74 -25.27
C ILE A 456 -8.23 -23.14 -25.16
N GLY A 457 -8.72 -24.07 -25.95
CA GLY A 457 -10.13 -24.47 -25.91
C GLY A 457 -10.55 -25.00 -24.52
N LEU A 458 -9.77 -25.91 -23.94
CA LEU A 458 -10.04 -26.43 -22.59
C LEU A 458 -9.84 -25.38 -21.49
N PHE A 459 -8.82 -24.55 -21.66
CA PHE A 459 -8.57 -23.43 -20.79
C PHE A 459 -9.73 -22.43 -20.77
N LEU A 460 -10.23 -22.02 -21.95
CA LEU A 460 -11.38 -21.10 -22.07
C LEU A 460 -12.62 -21.68 -21.39
N ILE A 461 -12.94 -22.96 -21.63
CA ILE A 461 -14.07 -23.62 -20.96
C ILE A 461 -13.94 -23.52 -19.44
N GLY A 462 -12.74 -23.80 -18.92
CA GLY A 462 -12.49 -23.70 -17.48
C GLY A 462 -12.61 -22.26 -16.94
N THR A 463 -12.12 -21.26 -17.71
CA THR A 463 -12.15 -19.86 -17.29
C THR A 463 -13.57 -19.29 -17.36
N ILE A 464 -14.34 -19.61 -18.41
CA ILE A 464 -15.74 -19.17 -18.57
C ILE A 464 -16.62 -19.70 -17.44
N ILE A 465 -16.32 -20.86 -16.88
CA ILE A 465 -17.07 -21.40 -15.76
C ILE A 465 -16.55 -20.89 -14.42
N TRP A 466 -15.23 -20.91 -14.21
CA TRP A 466 -14.61 -20.65 -12.91
C TRP A 466 -14.58 -19.17 -12.53
N THR A 467 -14.27 -18.28 -13.47
CA THR A 467 -14.14 -16.84 -13.18
C THR A 467 -15.50 -16.22 -12.80
N PRO A 468 -16.60 -16.42 -13.55
CA PRO A 468 -17.92 -15.94 -13.11
C PRO A 468 -18.38 -16.54 -11.78
N LEU A 469 -18.04 -17.79 -11.52
CA LEU A 469 -18.37 -18.44 -10.25
C LEU A 469 -17.68 -17.75 -9.09
N ILE A 470 -16.37 -17.51 -9.16
CA ILE A 470 -15.62 -16.84 -8.08
C ILE A 470 -16.08 -15.40 -7.93
N VAL A 471 -16.15 -14.63 -9.01
CA VAL A 471 -16.61 -13.24 -8.96
C VAL A 471 -18.03 -13.17 -8.38
N GLY A 472 -18.95 -14.02 -8.87
CA GLY A 472 -20.35 -14.05 -8.41
C GLY A 472 -20.49 -14.46 -6.94
N VAL A 473 -19.80 -15.52 -6.52
CA VAL A 473 -19.81 -15.93 -5.10
C VAL A 473 -19.22 -14.82 -4.23
N SER A 474 -18.12 -14.19 -4.66
CA SER A 474 -17.49 -13.12 -3.91
C SER A 474 -18.38 -11.86 -3.84
N THR A 475 -19.17 -11.59 -4.88
CA THR A 475 -20.18 -10.51 -4.86
C THR A 475 -21.27 -10.80 -3.83
N VAL A 476 -21.86 -12.00 -3.88
CA VAL A 476 -22.95 -12.38 -2.95
C VAL A 476 -22.45 -12.45 -1.50
N VAL A 477 -21.30 -13.08 -1.28
CA VAL A 477 -20.70 -13.18 0.07
C VAL A 477 -20.22 -11.82 0.55
N GLY A 478 -19.68 -11.00 -0.36
CA GLY A 478 -19.25 -9.63 -0.07
C GLY A 478 -20.41 -8.76 0.44
N ASN A 479 -21.56 -8.82 -0.19
CA ASN A 479 -22.76 -8.12 0.28
C ASN A 479 -23.18 -8.56 1.69
N GLN A 480 -23.11 -9.84 2.00
CA GLN A 480 -23.39 -10.36 3.34
C GLN A 480 -22.33 -9.91 4.36
N ILE A 481 -21.05 -9.98 4.01
CA ILE A 481 -19.96 -9.54 4.87
C ILE A 481 -20.06 -8.04 5.14
N LEU A 482 -20.34 -7.22 4.13
CA LEU A 482 -20.49 -5.76 4.28
C LEU A 482 -21.65 -5.41 5.21
N ALA A 483 -22.77 -6.13 5.12
CA ALA A 483 -23.91 -5.95 6.02
C ALA A 483 -23.57 -6.32 7.48
N PHE A 484 -22.72 -7.32 7.73
CA PHE A 484 -22.25 -7.69 9.07
C PHE A 484 -21.07 -6.85 9.57
N TRP A 485 -20.27 -6.31 8.66
CA TRP A 485 -19.02 -5.61 8.99
C TRP A 485 -19.25 -4.35 9.83
N SER A 486 -20.27 -3.58 9.50
CA SER A 486 -20.64 -2.38 10.27
C SER A 486 -20.98 -2.66 11.74
N VAL A 487 -21.36 -3.91 12.06
CA VAL A 487 -21.71 -4.33 13.42
C VAL A 487 -20.52 -4.93 14.19
N TYR A 488 -19.53 -5.49 13.49
CA TYR A 488 -18.42 -6.28 14.09
C TYR A 488 -17.03 -5.83 13.64
N GLU A 489 -16.84 -4.59 13.26
CA GLU A 489 -15.60 -4.03 12.71
C GLU A 489 -14.34 -4.41 13.52
N SER A 490 -14.43 -4.38 14.85
CA SER A 490 -13.33 -4.71 15.77
C SER A 490 -12.87 -6.17 15.71
N TYR A 491 -13.70 -7.10 15.25
CA TYR A 491 -13.41 -8.54 15.24
C TYR A 491 -13.23 -9.13 13.84
N ALA A 492 -13.51 -8.37 12.80
CA ALA A 492 -13.55 -8.85 11.42
C ALA A 492 -12.20 -9.42 10.96
N LEU A 493 -11.09 -8.79 11.29
CA LEU A 493 -9.74 -9.31 11.00
C LEU A 493 -9.52 -10.69 11.64
N TRP A 494 -9.93 -10.86 12.90
CA TRP A 494 -9.79 -12.13 13.61
C TRP A 494 -10.68 -13.22 13.03
N VAL A 495 -11.87 -12.88 12.55
CA VAL A 495 -12.78 -13.81 11.86
C VAL A 495 -12.16 -14.26 10.53
N VAL A 496 -11.63 -13.34 9.73
CA VAL A 496 -10.95 -13.67 8.45
C VAL A 496 -9.70 -14.51 8.69
N LEU A 497 -8.86 -14.15 9.66
CA LEU A 497 -7.68 -14.94 10.02
C LEU A 497 -8.08 -16.32 10.57
N GLY A 498 -9.14 -16.39 11.36
CA GLY A 498 -9.70 -17.63 11.87
C GLY A 498 -10.21 -18.55 10.74
N LEU A 499 -10.96 -17.98 9.79
CA LEU A 499 -11.45 -18.71 8.62
C LEU A 499 -10.28 -19.21 7.76
N PHE A 500 -9.28 -18.37 7.53
CA PHE A 500 -8.07 -18.76 6.81
C PHE A 500 -7.30 -19.87 7.53
N ALA A 501 -7.16 -19.78 8.86
CA ALA A 501 -6.54 -20.81 9.69
C ALA A 501 -7.32 -22.13 9.64
N VAL A 502 -8.65 -22.09 9.63
CA VAL A 502 -9.52 -23.28 9.49
C VAL A 502 -9.33 -23.91 8.12
N VAL A 503 -9.44 -23.13 7.04
CA VAL A 503 -9.24 -23.60 5.67
C VAL A 503 -7.83 -24.18 5.50
N TYR A 504 -6.80 -23.47 5.96
CA TYR A 504 -5.42 -23.94 5.96
C TYR A 504 -5.28 -25.28 6.72
N SER A 505 -5.91 -25.39 7.90
CA SER A 505 -5.88 -26.59 8.72
C SER A 505 -6.59 -27.77 8.05
N ILE A 506 -7.72 -27.53 7.38
CA ILE A 506 -8.42 -28.57 6.60
C ILE A 506 -7.50 -29.12 5.51
N PHE A 507 -6.83 -28.27 4.74
CA PHE A 507 -5.95 -28.72 3.64
C PHE A 507 -4.63 -29.32 4.13
N HIS A 508 -4.02 -28.80 5.18
CA HIS A 508 -2.69 -29.22 5.63
C HIS A 508 -2.71 -30.29 6.74
N VAL A 509 -3.84 -30.44 7.43
CA VAL A 509 -4.01 -31.42 8.51
C VAL A 509 -5.19 -32.34 8.21
N GLY A 510 -6.37 -31.82 7.94
CA GLY A 510 -7.60 -32.56 7.79
C GLY A 510 -7.55 -33.56 6.62
N ILE A 511 -7.29 -33.11 5.41
CA ILE A 511 -7.21 -33.96 4.21
C ILE A 511 -6.09 -35.00 4.33
N PRO A 512 -4.86 -34.68 4.78
CA PRO A 512 -3.82 -35.66 5.03
C PRO A 512 -4.19 -36.71 6.09
N LEU A 513 -4.98 -36.39 7.10
CA LEU A 513 -5.41 -37.34 8.12
C LEU A 513 -6.29 -38.48 7.55
N TRP A 514 -6.99 -38.25 6.44
CA TRP A 514 -7.84 -39.31 5.83
C TRP A 514 -7.06 -40.37 5.10
N SER A 515 -5.80 -40.16 4.72
CA SER A 515 -5.00 -41.16 4.04
C SER A 515 -3.88 -41.71 4.93
N HIS A 516 -3.55 -43.02 4.79
CA HIS A 516 -2.44 -43.62 5.53
C HIS A 516 -1.10 -42.90 5.26
N ASN A 517 -0.81 -42.62 4.00
CA ASN A 517 0.39 -41.92 3.58
C ASN A 517 0.43 -40.45 4.08
N GLY A 518 -0.74 -39.80 4.15
CA GLY A 518 -0.87 -38.44 4.69
C GLY A 518 -0.57 -38.38 6.19
N ARG A 519 -1.08 -39.33 6.96
CA ARG A 519 -0.78 -39.47 8.40
C ARG A 519 0.71 -39.68 8.66
N GLN A 520 1.38 -40.53 7.86
CA GLN A 520 2.83 -40.74 7.97
C GLN A 520 3.62 -39.46 7.65
N ARG A 521 3.20 -38.68 6.61
CA ARG A 521 3.80 -37.40 6.28
C ARG A 521 3.62 -36.34 7.38
N LEU A 522 2.43 -36.29 8.00
CA LEU A 522 2.17 -35.40 9.13
C LEU A 522 3.06 -35.75 10.32
N LYS A 523 3.14 -37.02 10.69
CA LYS A 523 4.02 -37.52 11.78
C LYS A 523 5.50 -37.15 11.51
N ALA A 524 5.96 -37.38 10.28
CA ALA A 524 7.33 -37.04 9.87
C ALA A 524 7.58 -35.52 9.86
N SER A 525 6.58 -34.73 9.48
CA SER A 525 6.67 -33.25 9.51
C SER A 525 6.73 -32.70 10.93
N TRP A 526 5.91 -33.23 11.83
CA TRP A 526 5.94 -32.90 13.26
C TRP A 526 7.24 -33.32 13.92
N ALA A 527 7.70 -34.57 13.66
CA ALA A 527 8.99 -35.02 14.17
C ALA A 527 10.15 -34.13 13.74
N ARG A 528 10.15 -33.63 12.50
CA ARG A 528 11.16 -32.67 11.99
C ARG A 528 11.11 -31.31 12.68
N LYS A 529 9.93 -30.84 13.10
CA LYS A 529 9.81 -29.57 13.83
C LYS A 529 10.24 -29.67 15.30
N ILE A 530 10.02 -30.82 15.93
CA ILE A 530 10.31 -31.05 17.35
C ILE A 530 11.76 -31.49 17.54
N ARG A 531 12.29 -32.30 16.63
CA ARG A 531 13.67 -32.82 16.74
C ARG A 531 14.64 -31.80 16.19
N TRP A 532 15.47 -31.25 17.07
CA TRP A 532 16.49 -30.24 16.75
C TRP A 532 17.52 -30.67 15.68
N GLU A 533 17.75 -31.99 15.53
CA GLU A 533 18.65 -32.57 14.53
C GLU A 533 18.24 -32.23 13.08
N PHE A 534 16.96 -31.91 12.86
CA PHE A 534 16.43 -31.53 11.55
C PHE A 534 16.26 -30.01 11.36
N TRP A 535 16.67 -29.21 12.34
CA TRP A 535 16.56 -27.77 12.22
C TRP A 535 17.61 -27.20 11.26
N PRO A 536 17.25 -26.19 10.46
CA PRO A 536 18.22 -25.53 9.59
C PRO A 536 19.38 -24.97 10.40
N PRO A 537 20.62 -25.01 9.87
CA PRO A 537 21.79 -24.51 10.59
C PRO A 537 21.64 -23.09 11.13
N PHE A 538 20.99 -22.21 10.39
CA PHE A 538 20.76 -20.80 10.80
C PHE A 538 19.79 -20.64 11.96
N VAL A 539 18.99 -21.66 12.29
CA VAL A 539 18.09 -21.68 13.47
C VAL A 539 18.79 -22.34 14.65
N PHE A 540 19.55 -23.41 14.39
CA PHE A 540 20.18 -24.22 15.42
C PHE A 540 21.46 -23.58 15.98
N TYR A 541 22.35 -23.06 15.12
CA TYR A 541 23.65 -22.55 15.57
C TYR A 541 23.61 -21.26 16.38
N PRO A 542 22.76 -20.25 16.11
CA PRO A 542 22.77 -18.99 16.88
C PRO A 542 22.55 -19.18 18.40
N PRO A 543 21.54 -19.93 18.88
CA PRO A 543 21.39 -20.20 20.30
C PRO A 543 22.58 -20.99 20.89
N LEU A 544 23.10 -21.93 20.13
CA LEU A 544 24.26 -22.73 20.54
C LEU A 544 25.53 -21.87 20.67
N LEU A 545 25.77 -20.94 19.73
CA LEU A 545 26.90 -20.01 19.79
C LEU A 545 26.81 -19.08 21.00
N VAL A 546 25.61 -18.57 21.30
CA VAL A 546 25.37 -17.76 22.50
C VAL A 546 25.67 -18.58 23.78
N TYR A 547 25.23 -19.82 23.83
CA TYR A 547 25.51 -20.73 24.96
C TYR A 547 26.99 -21.06 25.09
N ILE A 548 27.70 -21.31 23.98
CA ILE A 548 29.15 -21.52 23.96
C ILE A 548 29.88 -20.27 24.46
N ALA A 549 29.48 -19.09 24.00
CA ALA A 549 30.06 -17.82 24.45
C ALA A 549 29.85 -17.61 25.96
N PHE A 550 28.63 -17.89 26.45
CA PHE A 550 28.32 -17.85 27.88
C PHE A 550 29.25 -18.80 28.69
N LEU A 551 29.42 -20.04 28.24
CA LEU A 551 30.31 -20.99 28.90
C LEU A 551 31.78 -20.55 28.85
N ALA A 552 32.23 -20.01 27.72
CA ALA A 552 33.59 -19.50 27.55
C ALA A 552 33.88 -18.35 28.54
N ILE A 553 32.93 -17.43 28.72
CA ILE A 553 33.03 -16.32 29.67
C ILE A 553 32.98 -16.84 31.13
N LYS A 554 32.02 -17.71 31.44
CA LYS A 554 31.84 -18.29 32.79
C LYS A 554 33.06 -19.06 33.28
N HIS A 555 33.68 -19.84 32.39
CA HIS A 555 34.82 -20.69 32.71
C HIS A 555 36.16 -20.10 32.25
N ARG A 556 36.17 -18.86 31.71
CA ARG A 556 37.38 -18.17 31.21
C ARG A 556 38.22 -19.04 30.27
N SER A 557 37.55 -19.88 29.46
CA SER A 557 38.18 -20.80 28.51
C SER A 557 37.28 -20.96 27.28
N LEU A 558 37.88 -20.74 26.10
CA LEU A 558 37.23 -20.97 24.81
C LEU A 558 36.89 -22.45 24.55
N MET A 559 37.53 -23.36 25.28
CA MET A 559 37.34 -24.82 25.17
C MET A 559 36.39 -25.40 26.22
N ALA A 560 35.73 -24.54 27.03
CA ALA A 560 34.84 -24.98 28.10
C ALA A 560 33.66 -25.84 27.59
N PHE A 561 33.20 -25.64 26.35
CA PHE A 561 32.12 -26.41 25.74
C PHE A 561 32.53 -27.86 25.39
N THR A 562 33.84 -28.15 25.23
CA THR A 562 34.35 -29.50 24.91
C THR A 562 34.39 -30.39 26.15
N ALA A 563 34.38 -29.78 27.36
CA ALA A 563 34.42 -30.52 28.64
C ALA A 563 33.12 -31.32 28.92
N VAL A 564 32.05 -31.03 28.19
CA VAL A 564 30.73 -31.73 28.32
C VAL A 564 30.74 -33.07 27.55
N ASN A 565 31.69 -33.28 26.65
CA ASN A 565 31.82 -34.54 25.91
C ASN A 565 33.16 -35.25 26.21
N PRO A 566 33.16 -36.23 27.12
CA PRO A 566 34.39 -36.91 27.54
C PRO A 566 35.12 -37.69 26.45
N GLY A 567 34.50 -37.88 25.27
CA GLY A 567 35.12 -38.51 24.10
C GLY A 567 36.02 -37.57 23.25
N LEU A 568 35.97 -36.24 23.47
CA LEU A 568 36.74 -35.25 22.69
C LEU A 568 38.02 -34.80 23.44
N ARG A 569 38.87 -35.73 23.86
CA ARG A 569 40.09 -35.40 24.63
C ARG A 569 41.31 -35.03 23.80
N THR A 570 41.28 -35.21 22.49
CA THR A 570 42.40 -34.87 21.59
C THR A 570 41.95 -34.20 20.31
N VAL A 571 42.80 -33.37 19.72
CA VAL A 571 42.53 -32.64 18.46
C VAL A 571 42.24 -33.60 17.29
N ASP A 572 42.78 -34.80 17.35
CA ASP A 572 42.62 -35.84 16.32
C ASP A 572 41.19 -36.44 16.29
N SER A 573 40.40 -36.32 17.37
CA SER A 573 39.00 -36.76 17.42
C SER A 573 38.04 -35.85 16.67
N TRP A 574 38.46 -34.65 16.28
CA TRP A 574 37.65 -33.74 15.46
C TRP A 574 37.56 -34.14 13.98
N VAL A 575 38.55 -34.89 13.50
CA VAL A 575 38.66 -35.29 12.09
C VAL A 575 37.81 -36.53 11.78
N SER A 576 37.42 -37.28 12.80
CA SER A 576 36.66 -38.55 12.64
C SER A 576 35.16 -38.40 12.76
N LEU A 577 34.63 -37.22 13.13
CA LEU A 577 33.21 -36.92 13.04
C LEU A 577 32.82 -36.58 11.59
N ASN A 578 32.76 -37.60 10.74
CA ASN A 578 32.01 -37.54 9.49
C ASN A 578 30.55 -37.31 9.81
N LEU A 579 30.14 -36.05 9.85
CA LEU A 579 28.73 -35.67 9.80
C LEU A 579 28.22 -36.04 8.39
N PRO A 580 27.21 -36.92 8.25
CA PRO A 580 26.58 -37.14 6.94
C PRO A 580 25.89 -35.86 6.53
N PHE A 581 26.27 -35.35 5.37
CA PHE A 581 25.63 -34.24 4.68
C PHE A 581 24.34 -34.67 4.01
#